data_ba27e6ebfba21933c10ac93ac795202e
#
_entry.id   ba27e6ebfba21933c10ac93ac795202e
#
_cell.length_a   1.000
_cell.length_b   1.000
_cell.length_c   1.000
_cell.angle_alpha   90.00
_cell.angle_beta   90.00
_cell.angle_gamma   90.00
#
_symmetry.space_group_name_H-M   'P 1'
#
loop_
_entity.id
_entity.type
_entity.pdbx_description
1 polymer ?
#
loop_
_entity_poly.entity_id
_entity_poly.type
_entity_poly.pdbx_seq_one_letter_code
_entity_poly.pdbx_strand_id
1 'polypeptide(L)'
;MHMTEVSYDSRVVRDKFYDGNAEMEPCAVITRLAETFLRFGSFEIGKETDMMTGRAGPSAGNSDIVTQLLDYTIDSFYPAISNKEDKYEEFIAELSRRTAKLAAKWQLVGFCHGVLNTDNMSIGKLAIYCLGYN
;
A
#
# COMPACT_ATOMS: atom_id res chain seq x y z
N MET A 1 4.74 13.92 5.22
CA MET A 1 5.52 13.17 4.22
C MET A 1 6.58 14.12 3.70
N HIS A 2 7.85 13.80 3.91
CA HIS A 2 8.97 14.59 3.39
C HIS A 2 9.48 13.94 2.11
N MET A 3 9.68 14.74 1.08
CA MET A 3 10.31 14.32 -0.17
C MET A 3 11.60 15.06 -0.32
N THR A 4 12.67 14.35 -0.59
CA THR A 4 13.98 14.92 -0.90
C THR A 4 14.37 14.54 -2.31
N GLU A 5 14.72 15.52 -3.11
CA GLU A 5 15.27 15.30 -4.44
C GLU A 5 16.76 15.00 -4.33
N VAL A 6 17.22 13.95 -5.00
CA VAL A 6 18.58 13.44 -4.83
C VAL A 6 19.45 13.66 -6.07
N SER A 7 18.88 13.84 -7.27
CA SER A 7 19.66 14.04 -8.51
C SER A 7 18.83 14.70 -9.61
N TYR A 8 19.46 15.69 -10.30
CA TYR A 8 18.86 16.41 -11.42
C TYR A 8 19.26 15.86 -12.80
N ASP A 9 20.32 15.06 -12.88
CA ASP A 9 20.89 14.58 -14.14
C ASP A 9 20.64 13.09 -14.42
N SER A 10 19.68 12.51 -13.74
CA SER A 10 19.29 11.12 -13.99
C SER A 10 18.45 11.01 -15.26
N ARG A 11 18.67 9.92 -15.99
CA ARG A 11 17.90 9.59 -17.21
C ARG A 11 17.39 8.17 -17.12
N VAL A 12 16.21 7.93 -17.68
CA VAL A 12 15.59 6.62 -17.75
C VAL A 12 15.12 6.33 -19.16
N VAL A 13 15.28 5.08 -19.59
CA VAL A 13 14.64 4.59 -20.82
C VAL A 13 13.20 4.25 -20.51
N ARG A 14 12.26 4.90 -21.15
CA ARG A 14 10.83 4.74 -20.90
C ARG A 14 10.06 4.57 -22.21
N ASP A 15 9.30 3.50 -22.29
CA ASP A 15 8.24 3.32 -23.28
C ASP A 15 6.92 3.85 -22.71
N LYS A 16 6.64 5.11 -22.97
CA LYS A 16 5.49 5.84 -22.42
C LYS A 16 4.14 5.29 -22.87
N PHE A 17 4.09 4.76 -24.07
CA PHE A 17 2.85 4.31 -24.72
C PHE A 17 2.77 2.78 -24.87
N TYR A 18 3.78 2.05 -24.36
CA TYR A 18 3.87 0.59 -24.49
C TYR A 18 3.78 0.09 -25.94
N ASP A 19 4.38 0.87 -26.85
CA ASP A 19 4.36 0.63 -28.31
C ASP A 19 5.71 0.12 -28.86
N GLY A 20 6.69 -0.13 -27.96
CA GLY A 20 8.02 -0.58 -28.31
C GLY A 20 8.99 0.55 -28.65
N ASN A 21 8.57 1.81 -28.61
CA ASN A 21 9.37 2.99 -28.90
C ASN A 21 9.86 3.64 -27.61
N ALA A 22 10.86 3.03 -26.98
CA ALA A 22 11.43 3.55 -25.75
C ALA A 22 12.34 4.76 -26.02
N GLU A 23 12.14 5.84 -25.28
CA GLU A 23 12.93 7.07 -25.35
C GLU A 23 13.68 7.32 -24.04
N MET A 24 14.79 8.07 -24.13
CA MET A 24 15.58 8.49 -22.97
C MET A 24 15.01 9.79 -22.41
N GLU A 25 14.35 9.71 -21.25
CA GLU A 25 13.73 10.85 -20.57
C GLU A 25 14.56 11.32 -19.37
N PRO A 26 14.64 12.65 -19.12
CA PRO A 26 15.18 13.15 -17.87
C PRO A 26 14.28 12.74 -16.70
N CYS A 27 14.90 12.35 -15.59
CA CYS A 27 14.16 11.96 -14.39
C CYS A 27 14.89 12.46 -13.13
N ALA A 28 14.21 12.39 -12.01
CA ALA A 28 14.78 12.67 -10.70
C ALA A 28 14.58 11.47 -9.77
N VAL A 29 15.49 11.32 -8.81
CA VAL A 29 15.32 10.36 -7.72
C VAL A 29 14.65 11.06 -6.55
N ILE A 30 13.46 10.60 -6.17
CA ILE A 30 12.70 11.15 -5.06
C ILE A 30 12.68 10.13 -3.93
N THR A 31 13.15 10.53 -2.75
CA THR A 31 13.04 9.70 -1.55
C THR A 31 11.78 10.06 -0.77
N ARG A 32 10.94 9.07 -0.53
CA ARG A 32 9.75 9.21 0.30
C ARG A 32 9.96 8.54 1.64
N LEU A 33 9.73 9.31 2.72
CA LEU A 33 9.77 8.79 4.08
C LEU A 33 8.35 8.47 4.55
N ALA A 34 8.17 7.31 5.13
CA ALA A 34 6.91 6.87 5.74
C ALA A 34 7.22 6.10 7.04
N GLU A 35 6.29 6.12 7.99
CA GLU A 35 6.43 5.37 9.25
C GLU A 35 6.51 3.87 9.00
N THR A 36 5.82 3.39 7.98
CA THR A 36 5.86 1.99 7.54
C THR A 36 5.59 1.91 6.05
N PHE A 37 6.17 0.90 5.41
CA PHE A 37 5.85 0.48 4.06
C PHE A 37 4.98 -0.78 4.02
N LEU A 38 4.46 -1.21 5.18
CA LEU A 38 3.49 -2.30 5.27
C LEU A 38 2.19 -1.88 4.57
N ARG A 39 1.77 -2.68 3.61
CA ARG A 39 0.61 -2.43 2.74
C ARG A 39 -0.48 -3.48 2.97
N PHE A 40 -1.69 -3.23 2.50
CA PHE A 40 -2.72 -4.27 2.48
C PHE A 40 -2.25 -5.52 1.75
N GLY A 41 -1.56 -5.37 0.61
CA GLY A 41 -0.97 -6.47 -0.15
C GLY A 41 0.06 -7.30 0.61
N SER A 42 0.65 -6.79 1.68
CA SER A 42 1.57 -7.57 2.53
C SER A 42 0.88 -8.76 3.20
N PHE A 43 -0.44 -8.69 3.42
CA PHE A 43 -1.23 -9.77 4.00
C PHE A 43 -1.57 -10.87 2.99
N GLU A 44 -1.35 -10.63 1.71
CA GLU A 44 -1.49 -11.65 0.66
C GLU A 44 -0.39 -12.72 0.74
N ILE A 45 0.56 -12.58 1.65
CA ILE A 45 1.56 -13.62 1.95
C ILE A 45 0.91 -14.97 2.27
N GLY A 46 -0.24 -14.96 2.95
CA GLY A 46 -1.01 -16.16 3.31
C GLY A 46 -2.09 -16.54 2.30
N LYS A 47 -2.23 -15.81 1.21
CA LYS A 47 -3.30 -16.03 0.22
C LYS A 47 -3.20 -17.42 -0.37
N GLU A 48 -4.30 -18.16 -0.31
CA GLU A 48 -4.43 -19.45 -0.98
C GLU A 48 -4.37 -19.30 -2.50
N THR A 49 -4.19 -20.42 -3.20
CA THR A 49 -4.09 -20.42 -4.65
C THR A 49 -5.34 -19.83 -5.31
N ASP A 50 -5.14 -18.76 -6.05
CA ASP A 50 -6.19 -18.14 -6.83
C ASP A 50 -6.60 -19.05 -7.99
N MET A 51 -7.87 -19.41 -8.06
CA MET A 51 -8.38 -20.38 -9.03
C MET A 51 -8.29 -19.91 -10.49
N MET A 52 -8.26 -18.58 -10.71
CA MET A 52 -8.21 -18.01 -12.06
C MET A 52 -6.77 -17.83 -12.56
N THR A 53 -5.87 -17.41 -11.67
CA THR A 53 -4.49 -17.06 -12.04
C THR A 53 -3.47 -18.13 -11.66
N GLY A 54 -3.84 -19.09 -10.82
CA GLY A 54 -2.95 -20.11 -10.28
C GLY A 54 -1.88 -19.57 -9.32
N ARG A 55 -1.97 -18.30 -8.92
CA ARG A 55 -1.01 -17.66 -8.03
C ARG A 55 -1.40 -17.85 -6.57
N ALA A 56 -0.42 -18.17 -5.75
CA ALA A 56 -0.56 -18.26 -4.30
C ALA A 56 0.41 -17.29 -3.61
N GLY A 57 0.11 -16.93 -2.38
CA GLY A 57 1.06 -16.24 -1.53
C GLY A 57 2.24 -17.16 -1.17
N PRO A 58 3.43 -16.61 -0.87
CA PRO A 58 4.62 -17.41 -0.57
C PRO A 58 4.48 -18.26 0.70
N SER A 59 3.51 -17.98 1.56
CA SER A 59 3.18 -18.74 2.77
C SER A 59 1.73 -19.19 2.78
N ALA A 60 1.19 -19.57 1.62
CA ALA A 60 -0.17 -20.07 1.50
C ALA A 60 -0.43 -21.23 2.47
N GLY A 61 -1.57 -21.18 3.16
CA GLY A 61 -1.96 -22.18 4.16
C GLY A 61 -1.27 -22.04 5.52
N ASN A 62 -0.38 -21.07 5.71
CA ASN A 62 0.25 -20.81 7.01
C ASN A 62 -0.44 -19.62 7.70
N SER A 63 -1.52 -19.91 8.43
CA SER A 63 -2.29 -18.90 9.18
C SER A 63 -1.48 -18.24 10.30
N ASP A 64 -0.50 -18.94 10.87
CA ASP A 64 0.30 -18.42 11.99
C ASP A 64 1.15 -17.21 11.56
N ILE A 65 1.71 -17.24 10.36
CA ILE A 65 2.47 -16.10 9.82
C ILE A 65 1.56 -14.89 9.62
N VAL A 66 0.36 -15.10 9.09
CA VAL A 66 -0.61 -14.02 8.89
C VAL A 66 -1.05 -13.44 10.23
N THR A 67 -1.29 -14.29 11.22
CA THR A 67 -1.65 -13.86 12.59
C THR A 67 -0.52 -13.05 13.23
N GLN A 68 0.72 -13.50 13.14
CA GLN A 68 1.89 -12.75 13.64
C GLN A 68 2.04 -11.39 12.98
N LEU A 69 1.82 -11.31 11.64
CA LEU A 69 1.87 -10.04 10.92
C LEU A 69 0.74 -9.11 11.36
N LEU A 70 -0.45 -9.67 11.62
CA LEU A 70 -1.60 -8.91 12.09
C LEU A 70 -1.38 -8.38 13.51
N ASP A 71 -0.90 -9.22 14.43
CA ASP A 71 -0.55 -8.81 15.79
C ASP A 71 0.51 -7.71 15.79
N TYR A 72 1.59 -7.88 15.05
CA TYR A 72 2.61 -6.85 14.87
C TYR A 72 2.01 -5.53 14.36
N THR A 73 1.10 -5.61 13.40
CA THR A 73 0.45 -4.43 12.82
C THR A 73 -0.41 -3.70 13.84
N ILE A 74 -1.22 -4.44 14.61
CA ILE A 74 -2.09 -3.88 15.64
C ILE A 74 -1.25 -3.24 16.74
N ASP A 75 -0.25 -3.95 17.24
CA ASP A 75 0.60 -3.47 18.35
C ASP A 75 1.39 -2.21 17.95
N SER A 76 1.92 -2.18 16.72
CA SER A 76 2.76 -1.07 16.26
C SER A 76 1.97 0.17 15.83
N PHE A 77 0.80 0.00 15.20
CA PHE A 77 0.09 1.09 14.54
C PHE A 77 -1.32 1.40 15.08
N TYR A 78 -1.83 0.51 15.96
CA TYR A 78 -3.17 0.62 16.55
C TYR A 78 -3.16 0.36 18.06
N PRO A 79 -2.28 1.04 18.84
CA PRO A 79 -2.09 0.71 20.26
C PRO A 79 -3.36 0.87 21.11
N ALA A 80 -4.34 1.66 20.65
CA ALA A 80 -5.61 1.86 21.36
C ALA A 80 -6.49 0.60 21.38
N ILE A 81 -6.25 -0.36 20.49
CA ILE A 81 -7.03 -1.59 20.38
C ILE A 81 -6.22 -2.85 20.68
N SER A 82 -4.90 -2.74 20.78
CA SER A 82 -3.97 -3.86 20.96
C SER A 82 -4.33 -4.77 22.13
N ASN A 83 -4.81 -4.22 23.24
CA ASN A 83 -5.12 -4.96 24.48
C ASN A 83 -6.60 -5.36 24.60
N LYS A 84 -7.42 -5.21 23.56
CA LYS A 84 -8.83 -5.60 23.60
C LYS A 84 -8.98 -7.09 23.26
N GLU A 85 -10.03 -7.72 23.81
CA GLU A 85 -10.36 -9.12 23.50
C GLU A 85 -10.81 -9.28 22.04
N ASP A 86 -11.51 -8.28 21.51
CA ASP A 86 -12.03 -8.19 20.16
C ASP A 86 -11.11 -7.39 19.20
N LYS A 87 -9.79 -7.39 19.46
CA LYS A 87 -8.81 -6.54 18.75
C LYS A 87 -8.84 -6.70 17.22
N TYR A 88 -9.14 -7.88 16.72
CA TYR A 88 -9.16 -8.14 15.27
C TYR A 88 -10.40 -7.52 14.60
N GLU A 89 -11.56 -7.67 15.22
CA GLU A 89 -12.80 -7.05 14.76
C GLU A 89 -12.70 -5.53 14.80
N GLU A 90 -12.21 -4.99 15.92
CA GLU A 90 -11.96 -3.56 16.10
C GLU A 90 -10.94 -3.02 15.09
N PHE A 91 -9.91 -3.80 14.78
CA PHE A 91 -8.92 -3.43 13.76
C PHE A 91 -9.57 -3.29 12.38
N ILE A 92 -10.39 -4.25 11.96
CA ILE A 92 -11.10 -4.20 10.68
C ILE A 92 -12.08 -3.02 10.64
N ALA A 93 -12.81 -2.78 11.72
CA ALA A 93 -13.74 -1.65 11.82
C ALA A 93 -13.00 -0.30 11.69
N GLU A 94 -11.90 -0.12 12.43
CA GLU A 94 -11.11 1.10 12.38
C GLU A 94 -10.45 1.30 11.01
N LEU A 95 -9.94 0.24 10.40
CA LEU A 95 -9.35 0.26 9.08
C LEU A 95 -10.37 0.69 8.02
N SER A 96 -11.57 0.10 8.08
CA SER A 96 -12.68 0.44 7.18
C SER A 96 -13.11 1.89 7.35
N ARG A 97 -13.23 2.36 8.58
CA ARG A 97 -13.57 3.76 8.91
C ARG A 97 -12.53 4.75 8.37
N ARG A 98 -11.24 4.45 8.54
CA ARG A 98 -10.15 5.30 8.01
C ARG A 98 -10.18 5.35 6.48
N THR A 99 -10.36 4.20 5.83
CA THR A 99 -10.44 4.10 4.38
C THR A 99 -11.61 4.90 3.82
N ALA A 100 -12.80 4.73 4.40
CA ALA A 100 -13.99 5.48 4.00
C ALA A 100 -13.81 6.99 4.18
N LYS A 101 -13.23 7.43 5.31
CA LYS A 101 -12.95 8.84 5.57
C LYS A 101 -11.98 9.43 4.56
N LEU A 102 -10.97 8.67 4.13
CA LEU A 102 -10.01 9.11 3.13
C LEU A 102 -10.66 9.23 1.76
N ALA A 103 -11.43 8.22 1.32
CA ALA A 103 -12.16 8.25 0.06
C ALA A 103 -13.14 9.43 0.01
N ALA A 104 -13.88 9.67 1.10
CA ALA A 104 -14.77 10.83 1.20
C ALA A 104 -14.02 12.17 1.07
N LYS A 105 -12.85 12.31 1.70
CA LYS A 105 -12.01 13.51 1.56
C LYS A 105 -11.54 13.73 0.13
N TRP A 106 -11.19 12.68 -0.60
CA TRP A 106 -10.82 12.77 -2.01
C TRP A 106 -11.98 13.25 -2.88
N GLN A 107 -13.16 12.68 -2.66
CA GLN A 107 -14.35 13.12 -3.39
C GLN A 107 -14.68 14.60 -3.13
N LEU A 108 -14.49 15.08 -1.89
CA LEU A 108 -14.71 16.49 -1.56
C LEU A 108 -13.82 17.47 -2.35
N VAL A 109 -12.62 17.04 -2.72
CA VAL A 109 -11.67 17.87 -3.49
C VAL A 109 -11.60 17.48 -4.98
N GLY A 110 -12.47 16.59 -5.44
CA GLY A 110 -12.50 16.13 -6.82
C GLY A 110 -11.31 15.26 -7.22
N PHE A 111 -10.60 14.67 -6.25
CA PHE A 111 -9.45 13.83 -6.53
C PHE A 111 -9.88 12.41 -6.90
N CYS A 112 -9.40 11.92 -8.06
CA CYS A 112 -9.55 10.53 -8.49
C CYS A 112 -8.20 9.82 -8.38
N HIS A 113 -8.10 8.79 -7.53
CA HIS A 113 -6.86 8.05 -7.35
C HIS A 113 -6.50 7.20 -8.58
N GLY A 114 -7.48 6.57 -9.22
CA GLY A 114 -7.32 5.77 -10.44
C GLY A 114 -6.71 4.37 -10.26
N VAL A 115 -5.89 4.14 -9.23
CA VAL A 115 -5.20 2.85 -8.98
C VAL A 115 -5.24 2.48 -7.49
N LEU A 116 -6.44 2.35 -6.95
CA LEU A 116 -6.64 1.97 -5.55
C LEU A 116 -6.70 0.44 -5.42
N ASN A 117 -5.53 -0.18 -5.32
CA ASN A 117 -5.36 -1.60 -5.07
C ASN A 117 -4.59 -1.84 -3.76
N THR A 118 -4.42 -3.11 -3.39
CA THR A 118 -3.77 -3.51 -2.13
C THR A 118 -2.31 -3.08 -2.01
N ASP A 119 -1.62 -2.88 -3.15
CA ASP A 119 -0.22 -2.43 -3.18
C ASP A 119 -0.07 -0.92 -2.96
N ASN A 120 -1.13 -0.16 -3.17
CA ASN A 120 -1.13 1.29 -3.05
C ASN A 120 -1.77 1.80 -1.75
N MET A 121 -2.12 0.91 -0.84
CA MET A 121 -2.72 1.24 0.46
C MET A 121 -1.80 0.84 1.61
N SER A 122 -1.35 1.81 2.40
CA SER A 122 -0.62 1.56 3.64
C SER A 122 -1.59 1.18 4.76
N ILE A 123 -1.18 0.21 5.59
CA ILE A 123 -2.03 -0.30 6.67
C ILE A 123 -1.84 0.48 7.98
N GLY A 124 -0.70 1.11 8.19
CA GLY A 124 -0.40 1.81 9.44
C GLY A 124 -1.11 3.17 9.54
N LYS A 125 -0.60 4.15 8.86
CA LYS A 125 -1.32 5.41 8.61
C LYS A 125 -1.71 5.43 7.16
N LEU A 126 -2.97 5.65 6.85
CA LEU A 126 -3.50 5.72 5.48
C LEU A 126 -2.80 6.84 4.69
N ALA A 127 -1.53 6.63 4.39
CA ALA A 127 -0.79 7.35 3.38
C ALA A 127 -0.87 6.52 2.11
N ILE A 128 -1.74 6.94 1.21
CA ILE A 128 -1.81 6.31 -0.09
C ILE A 128 -0.58 6.70 -0.87
N TYR A 129 0.10 5.68 -1.33
CA TYR A 129 1.22 5.84 -2.22
C TYR A 129 0.69 6.11 -3.63
N CYS A 130 0.27 7.36 -3.90
CA CYS A 130 0.10 7.78 -5.26
C CYS A 130 1.46 7.79 -5.93
N LEU A 131 1.76 6.77 -6.69
CA LEU A 131 2.62 6.94 -7.84
C LEU A 131 1.74 7.64 -8.88
N GLY A 132 1.79 8.98 -8.88
CA GLY A 132 1.13 9.74 -9.93
C GLY A 132 1.80 9.38 -11.25
N TYR A 133 1.08 8.65 -12.07
CA TYR A 133 1.33 8.66 -13.49
C TYR A 133 0.57 9.89 -14.03
N ASN A 134 1.32 10.91 -14.38
CA ASN A 134 0.88 11.92 -15.34
C ASN A 134 1.20 11.42 -16.72
#